data_05406d8923ae2b0ad79fae4f93c27071
#
_entry.id   05406d8923ae2b0ad79fae4f93c27071
#
_cell.length_a   1.000
_cell.length_b   1.000
_cell.length_c   1.000
_cell.angle_alpha   90.00
_cell.angle_beta   90.00
_cell.angle_gamma   90.00
#
_symmetry.space_group_name_H-M   'P 1'
#
loop_
_entity.id
_entity.type
_entity.pdbx_description
1 polymer ?
#
loop_
_entity_poly.entity_id
_entity_poly.type
_entity_poly.pdbx_seq_one_letter_code
_entity_poly.pdbx_strand_id
1 'polypeptide(L)'
;PSENELSGEYGISRQTVRKALQMLQSMGYIYAEHGRGTFCSELARHTHTSKNIAVVTTYLSDYIFPRVIAGIDSVLTSQGYSIILKNTRNSRSMEAKCLEELLQKDIDGVIIEPSKSQIFCKHTNLYDKLDEYNIPYVFIQGCFEQMKDKPQVLIDDCKGGYMITKYLIELGHKHI
;
A
#
# COMPACT_ATOMS: atom_id res chain seq x y z
N PRO A 1 23.66 10.17 -16.17
CA PRO A 1 25.08 10.45 -16.35
C PRO A 1 25.81 9.25 -16.96
N SER A 2 26.89 9.51 -17.71
CA SER A 2 27.75 8.48 -18.26
C SER A 2 28.73 7.92 -17.20
N GLU A 3 29.34 6.73 -17.46
CA GLU A 3 30.35 6.18 -16.58
C GLU A 3 31.54 7.17 -16.34
N ASN A 4 31.84 8.01 -17.34
CA ASN A 4 32.90 9.02 -17.24
C ASN A 4 32.49 10.17 -16.30
N GLU A 5 31.28 10.65 -16.42
CA GLU A 5 30.74 11.71 -15.55
C GLU A 5 30.68 11.25 -14.10
N LEU A 6 30.14 10.05 -13.86
CA LEU A 6 30.11 9.45 -12.51
C LEU A 6 31.53 9.26 -11.94
N SER A 7 32.48 8.78 -12.77
CA SER A 7 33.87 8.63 -12.34
C SER A 7 34.51 9.97 -11.92
N GLY A 8 34.21 11.04 -12.66
CA GLY A 8 34.68 12.39 -12.35
C GLY A 8 34.00 12.99 -11.11
N GLU A 9 32.67 12.85 -11.00
CA GLU A 9 31.89 13.41 -9.92
C GLU A 9 32.24 12.80 -8.54
N TYR A 10 32.39 11.45 -8.51
CA TYR A 10 32.69 10.75 -7.26
C TYR A 10 34.18 10.48 -7.02
N GLY A 11 35.07 10.87 -7.94
CA GLY A 11 36.52 10.70 -7.80
C GLY A 11 36.97 9.21 -7.73
N ILE A 12 36.24 8.30 -8.36
CA ILE A 12 36.47 6.85 -8.33
C ILE A 12 36.78 6.31 -9.74
N SER A 13 37.41 5.13 -9.81
CA SER A 13 37.75 4.53 -11.10
C SER A 13 36.51 4.14 -11.91
N ARG A 14 36.59 4.22 -13.25
CA ARG A 14 35.54 3.74 -14.16
C ARG A 14 35.18 2.27 -13.89
N GLN A 15 36.16 1.44 -13.49
CA GLN A 15 35.91 0.05 -13.18
C GLN A 15 35.04 -0.10 -11.91
N THR A 16 35.24 0.78 -10.94
CA THR A 16 34.42 0.83 -9.71
C THR A 16 32.99 1.25 -10.05
N VAL A 17 32.84 2.29 -10.88
CA VAL A 17 31.51 2.74 -11.40
C VAL A 17 30.80 1.58 -12.09
N ARG A 18 31.47 0.89 -12.99
CA ARG A 18 30.89 -0.23 -13.75
C ARG A 18 30.45 -1.38 -12.86
N LYS A 19 31.25 -1.75 -11.85
CA LYS A 19 30.88 -2.76 -10.86
C LYS A 19 29.63 -2.34 -10.07
N ALA A 20 29.56 -1.09 -9.62
CA ALA A 20 28.39 -0.57 -8.91
C ALA A 20 27.13 -0.61 -9.79
N LEU A 21 27.22 -0.19 -11.04
CA LEU A 21 26.09 -0.24 -11.99
C LEU A 21 25.65 -1.69 -12.26
N GLN A 22 26.58 -2.64 -12.39
CA GLN A 22 26.27 -4.07 -12.53
C GLN A 22 25.54 -4.63 -11.30
N MET A 23 25.97 -4.23 -10.09
CA MET A 23 25.28 -4.63 -8.85
C MET A 23 23.86 -4.05 -8.82
N LEU A 24 23.69 -2.75 -9.10
CA LEU A 24 22.36 -2.13 -9.13
C LEU A 24 21.45 -2.78 -10.18
N GLN A 25 22.03 -3.18 -11.33
CA GLN A 25 21.27 -3.88 -12.36
C GLN A 25 20.88 -5.30 -11.93
N SER A 26 21.78 -6.03 -11.27
CA SER A 26 21.48 -7.37 -10.75
C SER A 26 20.45 -7.35 -9.61
N MET A 27 20.38 -6.24 -8.88
CA MET A 27 19.39 -5.99 -7.82
C MET A 27 18.07 -5.42 -8.36
N GLY A 28 17.97 -5.16 -9.67
CA GLY A 28 16.76 -4.65 -10.30
C GLY A 28 16.52 -3.14 -10.15
N TYR A 29 17.45 -2.38 -9.59
CA TYR A 29 17.30 -0.93 -9.41
C TYR A 29 17.47 -0.12 -10.70
N ILE A 30 18.25 -0.64 -11.64
CA ILE A 30 18.45 -0.03 -12.95
C ILE A 30 18.35 -1.08 -14.05
N TYR A 31 18.01 -0.63 -15.26
CA TYR A 31 18.04 -1.47 -16.46
C TYR A 31 18.73 -0.73 -17.61
N ALA A 32 19.37 -1.48 -18.49
CA ALA A 32 20.05 -0.94 -19.66
C ALA A 32 19.24 -1.20 -20.93
N GLU A 33 19.00 -0.16 -21.73
CA GLU A 33 18.43 -0.27 -23.06
C GLU A 33 19.54 -0.07 -24.11
N HIS A 34 19.70 -1.05 -24.99
CA HIS A 34 20.74 -1.00 -26.01
C HIS A 34 20.61 0.25 -26.88
N GLY A 35 21.68 1.03 -26.99
CA GLY A 35 21.73 2.29 -27.77
C GLY A 35 21.02 3.49 -27.13
N ARG A 36 20.35 3.34 -25.98
CA ARG A 36 19.62 4.42 -25.29
C ARG A 36 20.20 4.80 -23.93
N GLY A 37 20.87 3.86 -23.26
CA GLY A 37 21.52 4.13 -21.98
C GLY A 37 21.00 3.28 -20.82
N THR A 38 21.32 3.70 -19.60
CA THR A 38 20.88 3.06 -18.36
C THR A 38 19.86 3.93 -17.67
N PHE A 39 18.76 3.32 -17.24
CA PHE A 39 17.59 3.97 -16.64
C PHE A 39 17.32 3.39 -15.26
N CYS A 40 16.76 4.19 -14.33
CA CYS A 40 16.26 3.71 -13.08
C CYS A 40 14.98 2.88 -13.32
N SER A 41 14.87 1.74 -12.63
CA SER A 41 13.65 0.93 -12.63
C SER A 41 12.60 1.54 -11.69
N GLU A 42 11.35 1.06 -11.78
CA GLU A 42 10.31 1.44 -10.83
C GLU A 42 10.64 1.02 -9.40
N LEU A 43 11.37 -0.09 -9.21
CA LEU A 43 11.85 -0.53 -7.91
C LEU A 43 12.76 0.52 -7.24
N ALA A 44 13.58 1.25 -8.00
CA ALA A 44 14.45 2.30 -7.47
C ALA A 44 13.67 3.48 -6.86
N ARG A 45 12.44 3.72 -7.31
CA ARG A 45 11.58 4.79 -6.77
C ARG A 45 11.14 4.54 -5.33
N HIS A 46 11.02 3.27 -4.94
CA HIS A 46 10.51 2.86 -3.62
C HIS A 46 11.62 2.58 -2.60
N THR A 47 12.87 2.98 -2.87
CA THR A 47 14.01 2.79 -1.94
C THR A 47 14.23 3.92 -0.95
N HIS A 48 13.53 5.05 -1.14
CA HIS A 48 13.62 6.21 -0.25
C HIS A 48 12.40 6.29 0.65
N THR A 49 12.61 6.60 1.93
CA THR A 49 11.53 6.90 2.87
C THR A 49 10.88 8.22 2.47
N SER A 50 9.70 8.15 1.89
CA SER A 50 8.93 9.32 1.41
C SER A 50 8.16 10.00 2.53
N LYS A 51 8.00 9.32 3.67
CA LYS A 51 7.11 9.71 4.78
C LYS A 51 5.65 9.87 4.36
N ASN A 52 5.22 9.17 3.31
CA ASN A 52 3.85 9.15 2.83
C ASN A 52 3.23 7.77 3.03
N ILE A 53 2.09 7.70 3.70
CA ILE A 53 1.27 6.50 3.80
C ILE A 53 -0.03 6.73 3.03
N ALA A 54 -0.35 5.83 2.11
CA ALA A 54 -1.63 5.88 1.42
C ALA A 54 -2.72 5.26 2.30
N VAL A 55 -3.83 5.98 2.45
CA VAL A 55 -5.04 5.49 3.13
C VAL A 55 -6.16 5.41 2.10
N VAL A 56 -6.56 4.20 1.77
CA VAL A 56 -7.57 3.90 0.75
C VAL A 56 -8.82 3.39 1.45
N THR A 57 -9.92 4.13 1.35
CA THR A 57 -11.19 3.79 2.01
C THR A 57 -12.33 3.69 1.01
N THR A 58 -13.36 2.95 1.36
CA THR A 58 -14.57 2.84 0.53
C THR A 58 -15.43 4.10 0.60
N TYR A 59 -15.43 4.79 1.75
CA TYR A 59 -16.14 6.06 1.96
C TYR A 59 -15.29 7.00 2.81
N LEU A 60 -15.55 8.32 2.75
CA LEU A 60 -14.80 9.32 3.53
C LEU A 60 -15.63 9.96 4.63
N SER A 61 -16.90 10.24 4.36
CA SER A 61 -17.77 11.07 5.18
C SER A 61 -18.78 10.28 6.01
N ASP A 62 -18.93 8.99 5.73
CA ASP A 62 -20.01 8.22 6.30
C ASP A 62 -19.57 7.38 7.49
N TYR A 63 -20.45 7.33 8.50
CA TYR A 63 -20.47 6.41 9.62
C TYR A 63 -19.17 6.38 10.43
N ILE A 64 -18.32 5.37 10.27
CA ILE A 64 -17.11 5.16 11.09
C ILE A 64 -15.86 5.79 10.50
N PHE A 65 -15.83 6.05 9.18
CA PHE A 65 -14.61 6.43 8.47
C PHE A 65 -13.93 7.71 8.98
N PRO A 66 -14.66 8.79 9.31
CA PRO A 66 -14.02 9.99 9.86
C PRO A 66 -13.21 9.69 11.12
N ARG A 67 -13.70 8.81 12.00
CA ARG A 67 -12.99 8.43 13.24
C ARG A 67 -11.80 7.52 12.97
N VAL A 68 -11.94 6.57 12.03
CA VAL A 68 -10.83 5.68 11.61
C VAL A 68 -9.72 6.52 10.99
N ILE A 69 -10.04 7.41 10.06
CA ILE A 69 -9.08 8.31 9.41
C ILE A 69 -8.39 9.21 10.45
N ALA A 70 -9.16 9.80 11.38
CA ALA A 70 -8.59 10.63 12.43
C ALA A 70 -7.64 9.86 13.36
N GLY A 71 -7.97 8.58 13.67
CA GLY A 71 -7.09 7.71 14.45
C GLY A 71 -5.79 7.39 13.71
N ILE A 72 -5.87 7.06 12.43
CA ILE A 72 -4.71 6.83 11.56
C ILE A 72 -3.86 8.10 11.48
N ASP A 73 -4.47 9.25 11.21
CA ASP A 73 -3.79 10.53 11.08
C ASP A 73 -3.03 10.92 12.35
N SER A 74 -3.66 10.75 13.51
CA SER A 74 -3.03 11.07 14.80
C SER A 74 -1.74 10.29 15.01
N VAL A 75 -1.71 9.00 14.68
CA VAL A 75 -0.52 8.16 14.82
C VAL A 75 0.52 8.53 13.77
N LEU A 76 0.15 8.61 12.51
CA LEU A 76 1.07 8.89 11.41
C LEU A 76 1.73 10.26 11.55
N THR A 77 0.96 11.30 11.86
CA THR A 77 1.47 12.66 12.09
C THR A 77 2.45 12.70 13.25
N SER A 78 2.18 11.98 14.36
CA SER A 78 3.11 11.91 15.49
C SER A 78 4.46 11.28 15.15
N GLN A 79 4.50 10.43 14.11
CA GLN A 79 5.70 9.77 13.58
C GLN A 79 6.32 10.53 12.37
N GLY A 80 5.78 11.70 12.03
CA GLY A 80 6.27 12.51 10.92
C GLY A 80 5.90 11.99 9.53
N TYR A 81 4.81 11.19 9.43
CA TYR A 81 4.24 10.75 8.17
C TYR A 81 3.09 11.64 7.71
N SER A 82 2.91 11.74 6.41
CA SER A 82 1.76 12.39 5.76
C SER A 82 0.81 11.33 5.20
N ILE A 83 -0.49 11.68 5.11
CA ILE A 83 -1.50 10.79 4.52
C ILE A 83 -1.79 11.19 3.08
N ILE A 84 -1.78 10.20 2.18
CA ILE A 84 -2.38 10.30 0.84
C ILE A 84 -3.73 9.59 0.88
N LEU A 85 -4.81 10.36 0.97
CA LEU A 85 -6.15 9.81 1.10
C LEU A 85 -6.77 9.52 -0.28
N LYS A 86 -7.31 8.31 -0.46
CA LYS A 86 -8.01 7.85 -1.67
C LYS A 86 -9.39 7.27 -1.31
N ASN A 87 -10.37 7.53 -2.16
CA ASN A 87 -11.73 7.02 -2.00
C ASN A 87 -12.14 6.15 -3.19
N THR A 88 -12.46 4.89 -2.92
CA THR A 88 -12.88 3.93 -3.95
C THR A 88 -14.38 3.94 -4.21
N ARG A 89 -15.16 4.59 -3.35
CA ARG A 89 -16.65 4.55 -3.39
C ARG A 89 -17.19 3.11 -3.45
N ASN A 90 -16.52 2.21 -2.76
CA ASN A 90 -16.80 0.77 -2.76
C ASN A 90 -16.86 0.15 -4.17
N SER A 91 -16.03 0.64 -5.09
CA SER A 91 -15.94 0.18 -6.47
C SER A 91 -14.59 -0.48 -6.73
N ARG A 92 -14.60 -1.75 -7.16
CA ARG A 92 -13.37 -2.50 -7.49
C ARG A 92 -12.56 -1.88 -8.62
N SER A 93 -13.22 -1.27 -9.62
CA SER A 93 -12.52 -0.57 -10.69
C SER A 93 -11.85 0.72 -10.20
N MET A 94 -12.48 1.43 -9.26
CA MET A 94 -11.87 2.59 -8.63
C MET A 94 -10.72 2.19 -7.70
N GLU A 95 -10.83 1.07 -6.98
CA GLU A 95 -9.75 0.53 -6.17
C GLU A 95 -8.53 0.19 -7.03
N ALA A 96 -8.74 -0.55 -8.13
CA ALA A 96 -7.67 -0.85 -9.07
C ALA A 96 -6.99 0.43 -9.58
N LYS A 97 -7.78 1.42 -10.00
CA LYS A 97 -7.24 2.72 -10.44
C LYS A 97 -6.47 3.44 -9.33
N CYS A 98 -6.97 3.42 -8.09
CA CYS A 98 -6.26 4.02 -6.95
C CYS A 98 -4.92 3.33 -6.71
N LEU A 99 -4.87 1.99 -6.77
CA LEU A 99 -3.63 1.24 -6.61
C LEU A 99 -2.64 1.52 -7.76
N GLU A 100 -3.11 1.56 -9.02
CA GLU A 100 -2.28 1.94 -10.16
C GLU A 100 -1.65 3.33 -10.00
N GLU A 101 -2.44 4.32 -9.55
CA GLU A 101 -1.95 5.67 -9.28
C GLU A 101 -0.96 5.70 -8.11
N LEU A 102 -1.17 4.89 -7.07
CA LEU A 102 -0.30 4.83 -5.90
C LEU A 102 1.05 4.15 -6.22
N LEU A 103 1.06 3.13 -7.08
CA LEU A 103 2.27 2.48 -7.56
C LEU A 103 3.19 3.43 -8.35
N GLN A 104 2.67 4.57 -8.82
CA GLN A 104 3.46 5.62 -9.49
C GLN A 104 3.95 6.72 -8.54
N LYS A 105 3.64 6.62 -7.25
CA LYS A 105 4.00 7.61 -6.22
C LYS A 105 5.03 7.05 -5.26
N ASP A 106 5.80 7.94 -4.65
CA ASP A 106 6.66 7.58 -3.53
C ASP A 106 5.81 7.46 -2.27
N ILE A 107 5.52 6.24 -1.87
CA ILE A 107 4.79 5.88 -0.65
C ILE A 107 5.54 4.79 0.12
N ASP A 108 5.47 4.86 1.44
CA ASP A 108 6.14 3.91 2.32
C ASP A 108 5.22 2.76 2.76
N GLY A 109 3.93 2.85 2.46
CA GLY A 109 2.96 1.81 2.79
C GLY A 109 1.53 2.18 2.45
N VAL A 110 0.63 1.19 2.54
CA VAL A 110 -0.79 1.35 2.23
C VAL A 110 -1.66 0.78 3.36
N ILE A 111 -2.60 1.58 3.84
CA ILE A 111 -3.71 1.13 4.69
C ILE A 111 -4.95 1.11 3.80
N ILE A 112 -5.56 -0.04 3.61
CA ILE A 112 -6.63 -0.20 2.62
C ILE A 112 -7.84 -0.95 3.17
N GLU A 113 -9.01 -0.35 3.00
CA GLU A 113 -10.28 -1.05 3.08
C GLU A 113 -10.64 -1.55 1.68
N PRO A 114 -10.67 -2.89 1.48
CA PRO A 114 -10.90 -3.46 0.15
C PRO A 114 -12.36 -3.30 -0.27
N SER A 115 -12.57 -2.84 -1.50
CA SER A 115 -13.90 -2.66 -2.06
C SER A 115 -14.56 -4.00 -2.32
N LYS A 116 -15.78 -4.19 -1.79
CA LYS A 116 -16.55 -5.45 -1.95
C LYS A 116 -15.71 -6.69 -1.58
N SER A 117 -15.07 -6.65 -0.41
CA SER A 117 -14.15 -7.70 0.09
C SER A 117 -14.77 -9.10 0.14
N GLN A 118 -16.09 -9.21 0.18
CA GLN A 118 -16.83 -10.47 0.16
C GLN A 118 -16.82 -11.16 -1.23
N ILE A 119 -16.33 -10.47 -2.26
CA ILE A 119 -16.30 -10.98 -3.62
C ILE A 119 -14.84 -11.18 -4.04
N PHE A 120 -14.59 -12.17 -4.90
CA PHE A 120 -13.28 -12.45 -5.45
C PHE A 120 -12.59 -11.21 -6.03
N CYS A 121 -11.35 -10.94 -5.58
CA CYS A 121 -10.52 -9.85 -6.11
C CYS A 121 -10.08 -10.17 -7.55
N LYS A 122 -10.31 -9.25 -8.47
CA LYS A 122 -9.92 -9.40 -9.89
C LYS A 122 -8.58 -8.73 -10.23
N HIS A 123 -8.07 -7.89 -9.35
CA HIS A 123 -6.85 -7.10 -9.56
C HIS A 123 -5.74 -7.46 -8.55
N THR A 124 -5.62 -8.76 -8.26
CA THR A 124 -4.56 -9.30 -7.38
C THR A 124 -3.17 -8.91 -7.84
N ASN A 125 -2.97 -8.83 -9.16
CA ASN A 125 -1.71 -8.39 -9.76
C ASN A 125 -1.23 -7.00 -9.29
N LEU A 126 -2.12 -6.12 -8.81
CA LEU A 126 -1.73 -4.82 -8.27
C LEU A 126 -1.21 -4.95 -6.83
N TYR A 127 -1.75 -5.89 -6.06
CA TYR A 127 -1.23 -6.24 -4.74
C TYR A 127 0.10 -7.00 -4.86
N ASP A 128 0.23 -7.89 -5.86
CA ASP A 128 1.50 -8.57 -6.16
C ASP A 128 2.61 -7.55 -6.48
N LYS A 129 2.27 -6.45 -7.19
CA LYS A 129 3.20 -5.34 -7.42
C LYS A 129 3.59 -4.58 -6.16
N LEU A 130 2.67 -4.39 -5.20
CA LEU A 130 3.03 -3.81 -3.90
C LEU A 130 4.06 -4.68 -3.19
N ASP A 131 3.87 -6.01 -3.20
CA ASP A 131 4.83 -6.97 -2.64
C ASP A 131 6.17 -6.93 -3.40
N GLU A 132 6.16 -6.89 -4.72
CA GLU A 132 7.35 -6.81 -5.58
C GLU A 132 8.16 -5.53 -5.31
N TYR A 133 7.49 -4.41 -5.10
CA TYR A 133 8.11 -3.12 -4.80
C TYR A 133 8.44 -2.94 -3.31
N ASN A 134 8.22 -3.98 -2.48
CA ASN A 134 8.39 -3.93 -1.04
C ASN A 134 7.60 -2.79 -0.37
N ILE A 135 6.42 -2.47 -0.88
CA ILE A 135 5.49 -1.53 -0.27
C ILE A 135 4.57 -2.31 0.66
N PRO A 136 4.76 -2.23 1.99
CA PRO A 136 3.92 -2.96 2.93
C PRO A 136 2.49 -2.43 2.87
N TYR A 137 1.52 -3.34 3.03
CA TYR A 137 0.11 -2.95 3.12
C TYR A 137 -0.62 -3.73 4.21
N VAL A 138 -1.66 -3.12 4.76
CA VAL A 138 -2.54 -3.71 5.76
C VAL A 138 -3.99 -3.49 5.37
N PHE A 139 -4.78 -4.55 5.45
CA PHE A 139 -6.22 -4.47 5.29
C PHE A 139 -6.89 -3.97 6.56
N ILE A 140 -7.92 -3.13 6.41
CA ILE A 140 -8.78 -2.70 7.52
C ILE A 140 -10.25 -2.99 7.17
N GLN A 141 -11.08 -3.27 8.18
CA GLN A 141 -12.53 -3.51 8.08
C GLN A 141 -12.94 -4.74 7.25
N GLY A 142 -12.07 -5.30 6.46
CA GLY A 142 -12.31 -6.46 5.63
C GLY A 142 -11.02 -6.91 4.94
N CYS A 143 -11.04 -8.10 4.38
CA CYS A 143 -9.96 -8.60 3.51
C CYS A 143 -10.57 -9.50 2.42
N PHE A 144 -9.86 -9.66 1.32
CA PHE A 144 -10.24 -10.66 0.32
C PHE A 144 -9.92 -12.06 0.80
N GLU A 145 -10.77 -13.03 0.49
CA GLU A 145 -10.56 -14.44 0.83
C GLU A 145 -9.20 -14.97 0.33
N GLN A 146 -8.79 -14.52 -0.86
CA GLN A 146 -7.51 -14.89 -1.48
C GLN A 146 -6.27 -14.35 -0.76
N MET A 147 -6.44 -13.41 0.18
CA MET A 147 -5.36 -12.66 0.85
C MET A 147 -5.49 -12.70 2.37
N LYS A 148 -6.11 -13.75 2.91
CA LYS A 148 -6.31 -13.91 4.36
C LYS A 148 -5.02 -14.01 5.16
N ASP A 149 -3.93 -14.36 4.53
CA ASP A 149 -2.59 -14.44 5.09
C ASP A 149 -1.91 -13.08 5.24
N LYS A 150 -2.45 -12.04 4.58
CA LYS A 150 -1.88 -10.68 4.64
C LYS A 150 -2.25 -9.96 5.95
N PRO A 151 -1.42 -9.01 6.39
CA PRO A 151 -1.71 -8.20 7.58
C PRO A 151 -3.09 -7.55 7.50
N GLN A 152 -3.86 -7.65 8.60
CA GLN A 152 -5.23 -7.14 8.63
C GLN A 152 -5.66 -6.73 10.04
N VAL A 153 -6.49 -5.69 10.11
CA VAL A 153 -7.15 -5.22 11.34
C VAL A 153 -8.65 -5.26 11.11
N LEU A 154 -9.30 -6.24 11.73
CA LEU A 154 -10.72 -6.52 11.55
C LEU A 154 -11.48 -6.33 12.85
N ILE A 155 -12.78 -6.04 12.75
CA ILE A 155 -13.73 -6.09 13.83
C ILE A 155 -14.32 -7.52 13.88
N ASP A 156 -14.49 -8.06 15.09
CA ASP A 156 -15.18 -9.33 15.29
C ASP A 156 -16.71 -9.10 15.28
N ASP A 157 -17.27 -8.95 14.09
CA ASP A 157 -18.70 -8.71 13.89
C ASP A 157 -19.57 -9.88 14.40
N CYS A 158 -19.06 -11.11 14.34
CA CYS A 158 -19.75 -12.29 14.85
C CYS A 158 -19.92 -12.19 16.37
N LYS A 159 -18.86 -11.85 17.08
CA LYS A 159 -18.90 -11.62 18.53
C LYS A 159 -19.79 -10.43 18.88
N GLY A 160 -19.71 -9.34 18.10
CA GLY A 160 -20.57 -8.17 18.26
C GLY A 160 -22.06 -8.53 18.14
N GLY A 161 -22.44 -9.24 17.08
CA GLY A 161 -23.79 -9.74 16.85
C GLY A 161 -24.27 -10.68 17.97
N TYR A 162 -23.41 -11.60 18.39
CA TYR A 162 -23.71 -12.48 19.52
C TYR A 162 -23.97 -11.69 20.80
N MET A 163 -23.12 -10.74 21.15
CA MET A 163 -23.24 -9.96 22.38
C MET A 163 -24.54 -9.16 22.45
N ILE A 164 -24.88 -8.44 21.36
CA ILE A 164 -26.12 -7.64 21.33
C ILE A 164 -27.37 -8.54 21.37
N THR A 165 -27.36 -9.64 20.63
CA THR A 165 -28.49 -10.60 20.64
C THR A 165 -28.67 -11.20 22.00
N LYS A 166 -27.61 -11.65 22.67
CA LYS A 166 -27.63 -12.17 24.03
C LYS A 166 -28.22 -11.14 25.00
N TYR A 167 -27.78 -9.89 24.93
CA TYR A 167 -28.27 -8.79 25.76
C TYR A 167 -29.78 -8.57 25.58
N LEU A 168 -30.28 -8.59 24.34
CA LEU A 168 -31.74 -8.48 24.10
C LEU A 168 -32.53 -9.64 24.68
N ILE A 169 -32.00 -10.87 24.59
CA ILE A 169 -32.62 -12.05 25.19
C ILE A 169 -32.68 -11.93 26.74
N GLU A 170 -31.60 -11.49 27.36
CA GLU A 170 -31.52 -11.26 28.81
C GLU A 170 -32.51 -10.19 29.29
N LEU A 171 -32.82 -9.19 28.46
CA LEU A 171 -33.88 -8.21 28.71
C LEU A 171 -35.29 -8.75 28.48
N GLY A 172 -35.45 -10.00 28.05
CA GLY A 172 -36.75 -10.65 27.87
C GLY A 172 -37.39 -10.47 26.50
N HIS A 173 -36.66 -9.88 25.52
CA HIS A 173 -37.16 -9.78 24.15
C HIS A 173 -37.32 -11.18 23.54
N LYS A 174 -38.46 -11.45 22.90
CA LYS A 174 -38.78 -12.72 22.25
C LYS A 174 -38.76 -12.64 20.71
N HIS A 175 -38.82 -11.44 20.18
CA HIS A 175 -38.75 -11.15 18.75
C HIS A 175 -37.55 -10.21 18.52
N ILE A 176 -36.52 -10.72 17.86
CA ILE A 176 -35.23 -10.03 17.63
C ILE A 176 -34.94 -10.04 16.13
#